data_32f23fe41fe577da407cc0a5f943b342
#
_entry.id   32f23fe41fe577da407cc0a5f943b342
#
_cell.length_a   1.000
_cell.length_b   1.000
_cell.length_c   1.000
_cell.angle_alpha   90.00
_cell.angle_beta   90.00
_cell.angle_gamma   90.00
#
_symmetry.space_group_name_H-M   'P 1'
#
loop_
_entity.id
_entity.type
_entity.pdbx_description
1 polymer ?
#
loop_
_entity_poly.entity_id
_entity_poly.type
_entity_poly.pdbx_seq_one_letter_code
_entity_poly.pdbx_strand_id
1 'polypeptide(L)'
;RDAQESRGLGDVYKRQDYDDSKVYITPTMDEIDELAATGVEIIALDATSDLRPNGKSIDDFYNEIKEKYPNQLLMADCSTVEEALHADELGFDFIGTTLVGYTDQSKGDKIEANDFEILRKIIEKANGKVIAEGNINTPEKAKRVIELGAHSVVVGSIITRPQVITKNFVEKLSEN
;
A
#
# COMPACT_ATOMS: atom_id res chain seq x y z
N ARG A 1 -6.62 -17.39 -6.62
CA ARG A 1 -5.23 -17.11 -6.21
C ARG A 1 -5.24 -16.24 -4.99
N ASP A 2 -4.51 -16.62 -4.06
CA ASP A 2 -4.36 -16.36 -2.65
C ASP A 2 -4.65 -14.92 -2.21
N ALA A 3 -5.74 -14.76 -1.45
CA ALA A 3 -5.91 -13.62 -0.58
C ALA A 3 -4.70 -13.60 0.38
N GLN A 4 -3.89 -12.57 0.33
CA GLN A 4 -2.84 -12.37 1.31
C GLN A 4 -3.50 -11.70 2.51
N GLU A 5 -3.99 -12.53 3.45
CA GLU A 5 -4.56 -12.05 4.69
C GLU A 5 -3.45 -11.44 5.55
N SER A 6 -3.55 -10.16 5.82
CA SER A 6 -2.83 -9.51 6.90
C SER A 6 -3.53 -9.84 8.22
N ARG A 7 -3.07 -10.87 8.93
CA ARG A 7 -3.62 -11.20 10.26
C ARG A 7 -2.94 -10.34 11.31
N GLY A 8 -3.64 -9.34 11.81
CA GLY A 8 -3.25 -8.65 13.04
C GLY A 8 -3.35 -7.13 13.08
N LEU A 9 -3.64 -6.44 11.97
CA LEU A 9 -3.77 -4.98 11.94
C LEU A 9 -5.10 -4.47 11.36
N GLY A 10 -6.02 -5.36 11.01
CA GLY A 10 -7.37 -4.98 10.59
C GLY A 10 -7.49 -4.49 9.14
N ASP A 11 -6.41 -4.45 8.38
CA ASP A 11 -6.43 -4.18 6.95
C ASP A 11 -6.28 -5.46 6.12
N VAL A 12 -7.03 -5.56 5.04
CA VAL A 12 -6.97 -6.69 4.10
C VAL A 12 -7.09 -6.18 2.69
N TYR A 13 -6.34 -6.78 1.77
CA TYR A 13 -6.49 -6.56 0.34
C TYR A 13 -6.51 -7.88 -0.43
N LYS A 14 -7.03 -7.82 -1.65
CA LYS A 14 -7.03 -8.94 -2.57
C LYS A 14 -6.15 -8.64 -3.78
N ARG A 15 -5.27 -9.58 -4.14
CA ARG A 15 -4.43 -9.45 -5.32
C ARG A 15 -5.04 -10.19 -6.48
N GLN A 16 -5.34 -9.48 -7.57
CA GLN A 16 -5.92 -10.03 -8.80
C GLN A 16 -5.31 -9.33 -10.00
N ASP A 17 -4.88 -10.11 -11.00
CA ASP A 17 -4.34 -9.60 -12.25
C ASP A 17 -5.44 -9.59 -13.32
N TYR A 18 -5.56 -8.49 -14.05
CA TYR A 18 -6.47 -8.29 -15.16
C TYR A 18 -5.67 -7.91 -16.42
N ASP A 19 -6.07 -8.42 -17.58
CA ASP A 19 -5.32 -8.22 -18.83
C ASP A 19 -5.35 -6.75 -19.33
N ASP A 20 -6.38 -5.99 -18.95
CA ASP A 20 -6.62 -4.60 -19.36
C ASP A 20 -6.21 -3.55 -18.34
N SER A 21 -5.54 -3.96 -17.24
CA SER A 21 -5.12 -3.05 -16.16
C SER A 21 -3.82 -3.45 -15.52
N LYS A 22 -3.06 -2.45 -15.06
CA LYS A 22 -1.87 -2.65 -14.22
C LYS A 22 -2.21 -2.70 -12.74
N VAL A 23 -3.40 -2.25 -12.37
CA VAL A 23 -3.89 -2.28 -10.99
C VAL A 23 -4.16 -3.72 -10.58
N TYR A 24 -3.54 -4.16 -9.48
CA TYR A 24 -3.63 -5.55 -9.01
C TYR A 24 -4.01 -5.68 -7.52
N ILE A 25 -4.06 -4.58 -6.77
CA ILE A 25 -4.50 -4.58 -5.37
C ILE A 25 -5.96 -4.16 -5.31
N THR A 26 -6.84 -5.08 -5.00
CA THR A 26 -8.30 -4.86 -4.89
C THR A 26 -8.84 -4.03 -6.06
N PRO A 27 -8.71 -4.50 -7.30
CA PRO A 27 -8.90 -3.67 -8.49
C PRO A 27 -10.36 -3.39 -8.86
N THR A 28 -11.32 -4.24 -8.43
CA THR A 28 -12.74 -4.10 -8.81
C THR A 28 -13.69 -4.20 -7.62
N MET A 29 -14.98 -3.94 -7.86
CA MET A 29 -16.02 -4.09 -6.83
C MET A 29 -16.23 -5.53 -6.39
N ASP A 30 -15.89 -6.52 -7.21
CA ASP A 30 -16.00 -7.93 -6.82
C ASP A 30 -15.06 -8.25 -5.65
N GLU A 31 -13.81 -7.77 -5.68
CA GLU A 31 -12.88 -7.92 -4.56
C GLU A 31 -13.31 -7.10 -3.35
N ILE A 32 -13.85 -5.90 -3.54
CA ILE A 32 -14.41 -5.09 -2.44
C ILE A 32 -15.55 -5.85 -1.76
N ASP A 33 -16.49 -6.41 -2.53
CA ASP A 33 -17.63 -7.15 -2.00
C ASP A 33 -17.21 -8.38 -1.20
N GLU A 34 -16.24 -9.14 -1.74
CA GLU A 34 -15.72 -10.31 -1.05
C GLU A 34 -15.03 -9.93 0.28
N LEU A 35 -14.23 -8.86 0.30
CA LEU A 35 -13.55 -8.39 1.49
C LEU A 35 -14.55 -7.83 2.51
N ALA A 36 -15.49 -6.98 2.10
CA ALA A 36 -16.52 -6.43 2.96
C ALA A 36 -17.38 -7.53 3.62
N ALA A 37 -17.68 -8.61 2.89
CA ALA A 37 -18.42 -9.74 3.42
C ALA A 37 -17.70 -10.49 4.57
N THR A 38 -16.38 -10.35 4.68
CA THR A 38 -15.60 -10.93 5.80
C THR A 38 -15.71 -10.12 7.09
N GLY A 39 -16.22 -8.89 7.03
CA GLY A 39 -16.32 -7.97 8.16
C GLY A 39 -14.99 -7.35 8.59
N VAL A 40 -14.01 -7.25 7.68
CA VAL A 40 -12.74 -6.56 7.97
C VAL A 40 -12.97 -5.08 8.22
N GLU A 41 -12.19 -4.49 9.11
CA GLU A 41 -12.31 -3.08 9.47
C GLU A 41 -11.80 -2.15 8.36
N ILE A 42 -10.69 -2.52 7.72
CA ILE A 42 -10.02 -1.68 6.72
C ILE A 42 -9.82 -2.50 5.44
N ILE A 43 -10.23 -1.95 4.30
CA ILE A 43 -9.91 -2.52 2.98
C ILE A 43 -8.82 -1.66 2.34
N ALA A 44 -7.69 -2.29 2.02
CA ALA A 44 -6.62 -1.65 1.26
C ALA A 44 -6.82 -1.87 -0.24
N LEU A 45 -6.58 -0.83 -1.02
CA LEU A 45 -6.71 -0.87 -2.48
C LEU A 45 -5.67 0.04 -3.15
N ASP A 46 -5.29 -0.32 -4.36
CA ASP A 46 -4.42 0.47 -5.21
C ASP A 46 -5.08 1.84 -5.47
N ALA A 47 -4.38 2.92 -5.13
CA ALA A 47 -4.82 4.29 -5.35
C ALA A 47 -3.85 5.07 -6.26
N THR A 48 -3.19 4.35 -7.16
CA THR A 48 -2.35 4.95 -8.19
C THR A 48 -3.16 5.65 -9.29
N SER A 49 -2.48 6.39 -10.13
CA SER A 49 -3.06 7.04 -11.31
C SER A 49 -3.38 6.07 -12.47
N ASP A 50 -3.00 4.81 -12.36
CA ASP A 50 -3.31 3.79 -13.35
C ASP A 50 -4.81 3.49 -13.36
N LEU A 51 -5.36 3.32 -14.59
CA LEU A 51 -6.77 2.97 -14.73
C LEU A 51 -7.00 1.51 -14.31
N ARG A 52 -8.09 1.30 -13.58
CA ARG A 52 -8.61 0.00 -13.19
C ARG A 52 -9.20 -0.74 -14.38
N PRO A 53 -9.51 -2.04 -14.24
CA PRO A 53 -10.24 -2.77 -15.26
C PRO A 53 -11.47 -1.99 -15.74
N ASN A 54 -11.76 -2.08 -17.04
CA ASN A 54 -12.81 -1.31 -17.71
C ASN A 54 -12.59 0.22 -17.73
N GLY A 55 -11.33 0.67 -17.55
CA GLY A 55 -10.96 2.09 -17.65
C GLY A 55 -11.47 2.97 -16.51
N LYS A 56 -11.83 2.39 -15.35
CA LYS A 56 -12.34 3.13 -14.20
C LYS A 56 -11.22 3.89 -13.49
N SER A 57 -11.45 5.17 -13.17
CA SER A 57 -10.52 5.98 -12.35
C SER A 57 -10.60 5.61 -10.86
N ILE A 58 -9.60 6.05 -10.08
CA ILE A 58 -9.65 5.89 -8.62
C ILE A 58 -10.80 6.72 -8.01
N ASP A 59 -11.10 7.89 -8.56
CA ASP A 59 -12.20 8.77 -8.11
C ASP A 59 -13.55 8.08 -8.26
N ASP A 60 -13.83 7.54 -9.46
CA ASP A 60 -15.08 6.83 -9.72
C ASP A 60 -15.21 5.58 -8.84
N PHE A 61 -14.10 4.87 -8.64
CA PHE A 61 -14.07 3.67 -7.83
C PHE A 61 -14.28 3.95 -6.35
N TYR A 62 -13.61 4.98 -5.81
CA TYR A 62 -13.81 5.44 -4.44
C TYR A 62 -15.27 5.82 -4.18
N ASN A 63 -15.85 6.60 -5.08
CA ASN A 63 -17.25 7.02 -4.96
C ASN A 63 -18.21 5.82 -4.98
N GLU A 64 -18.01 4.85 -5.87
CA GLU A 64 -18.81 3.63 -5.94
C GLU A 64 -18.71 2.80 -4.65
N ILE A 65 -17.49 2.66 -4.09
CA ILE A 65 -17.31 1.98 -2.81
C ILE A 65 -18.06 2.69 -1.69
N LYS A 66 -17.91 4.01 -1.58
CA LYS A 66 -18.55 4.80 -0.52
C LYS A 66 -20.07 4.88 -0.67
N GLU A 67 -20.61 4.81 -1.89
CA GLU A 67 -22.05 4.68 -2.12
C GLU A 67 -22.57 3.35 -1.56
N LYS A 68 -21.88 2.24 -1.81
CA LYS A 68 -22.30 0.89 -1.38
C LYS A 68 -21.95 0.60 0.08
N TYR A 69 -20.79 1.06 0.53
CA TYR A 69 -20.22 0.79 1.85
C TYR A 69 -19.78 2.09 2.56
N PRO A 70 -20.72 2.98 2.94
CA PRO A 70 -20.40 4.33 3.43
C PRO A 70 -19.53 4.37 4.69
N ASN A 71 -19.57 3.31 5.51
CA ASN A 71 -18.83 3.24 6.76
C ASN A 71 -17.56 2.40 6.69
N GLN A 72 -17.26 1.80 5.52
CA GLN A 72 -16.04 1.00 5.35
C GLN A 72 -14.83 1.92 5.38
N LEU A 73 -13.86 1.61 6.25
CA LEU A 73 -12.57 2.29 6.25
C LEU A 73 -11.73 1.81 5.07
N LEU A 74 -11.09 2.77 4.39
CA LEU A 74 -10.28 2.50 3.21
C LEU A 74 -8.84 2.96 3.40
N MET A 75 -7.90 2.13 2.96
CA MET A 75 -6.48 2.45 2.87
C MET A 75 -6.06 2.57 1.41
N ALA A 76 -5.43 3.68 1.07
CA ALA A 76 -4.90 3.94 -0.26
C ALA A 76 -3.46 3.42 -0.38
N ASP A 77 -3.20 2.47 -1.26
CA ASP A 77 -1.85 2.04 -1.61
C ASP A 77 -1.32 2.92 -2.76
N CYS A 78 -0.35 3.80 -2.43
CA CYS A 78 0.17 4.83 -3.33
C CYS A 78 1.62 4.57 -3.70
N SER A 79 2.02 5.09 -4.86
CA SER A 79 3.38 5.00 -5.38
C SER A 79 4.12 6.34 -5.43
N THR A 80 3.39 7.46 -5.42
CA THR A 80 3.95 8.81 -5.47
C THR A 80 3.35 9.73 -4.41
N VAL A 81 3.98 10.86 -4.17
CA VAL A 81 3.45 11.89 -3.25
C VAL A 81 2.14 12.46 -3.79
N GLU A 82 2.05 12.68 -5.09
CA GLU A 82 0.87 13.23 -5.76
C GLU A 82 -0.34 12.30 -5.60
N GLU A 83 -0.17 11.00 -5.80
CA GLU A 83 -1.22 10.00 -5.60
C GLU A 83 -1.67 9.94 -4.14
N ALA A 84 -0.73 9.99 -3.20
CA ALA A 84 -1.02 9.98 -1.77
C ALA A 84 -1.85 11.20 -1.34
N LEU A 85 -1.52 12.39 -1.85
CA LEU A 85 -2.26 13.61 -1.54
C LEU A 85 -3.64 13.61 -2.22
N HIS A 86 -3.74 13.09 -3.43
CA HIS A 86 -5.02 12.93 -4.12
C HIS A 86 -5.95 11.96 -3.35
N ALA A 87 -5.42 10.85 -2.87
CA ALA A 87 -6.19 9.91 -2.03
C ALA A 87 -6.64 10.56 -0.72
N ASP A 88 -5.80 11.38 -0.08
CA ASP A 88 -6.15 12.15 1.11
C ASP A 88 -7.31 13.13 0.82
N GLU A 89 -7.26 13.84 -0.32
CA GLU A 89 -8.31 14.76 -0.76
C GLU A 89 -9.63 14.05 -1.08
N LEU A 90 -9.59 12.81 -1.63
CA LEU A 90 -10.77 11.97 -1.84
C LEU A 90 -11.41 11.52 -0.53
N GLY A 91 -10.65 11.45 0.56
CA GLY A 91 -11.14 11.08 1.88
C GLY A 91 -10.83 9.65 2.29
N PHE A 92 -9.76 9.05 1.79
CA PHE A 92 -9.24 7.80 2.34
C PHE A 92 -8.85 7.98 3.81
N ASP A 93 -9.15 6.97 4.62
CA ASP A 93 -8.89 6.99 6.07
C ASP A 93 -7.40 6.77 6.39
N PHE A 94 -6.70 6.03 5.53
CA PHE A 94 -5.28 5.70 5.65
C PHE A 94 -4.58 5.86 4.29
N ILE A 95 -3.33 6.33 4.34
CA ILE A 95 -2.48 6.54 3.16
C ILE A 95 -1.22 5.68 3.32
N GLY A 96 -1.03 4.71 2.45
CA GLY A 96 0.10 3.78 2.44
C GLY A 96 1.13 4.11 1.36
N THR A 97 2.40 3.87 1.64
CA THR A 97 3.51 4.00 0.69
C THR A 97 3.87 2.69 0.00
N THR A 98 2.93 1.75 -0.02
CA THR A 98 3.08 0.35 -0.43
C THR A 98 3.69 0.16 -1.80
N LEU A 99 3.32 1.03 -2.76
CA LEU A 99 3.66 0.89 -4.17
C LEU A 99 4.85 1.74 -4.62
N VAL A 100 5.54 2.45 -3.71
CA VAL A 100 6.75 3.23 -4.05
C VAL A 100 7.82 2.31 -4.65
N GLY A 101 8.22 2.61 -5.89
CA GLY A 101 9.20 1.85 -6.66
C GLY A 101 8.63 0.66 -7.44
N TYR A 102 7.32 0.38 -7.32
CA TYR A 102 6.68 -0.78 -7.96
C TYR A 102 5.80 -0.43 -9.18
N THR A 103 5.59 0.86 -9.45
CA THR A 103 4.81 1.33 -10.59
C THR A 103 5.70 2.00 -11.64
N ASP A 104 5.18 2.23 -12.83
CA ASP A 104 5.93 2.94 -13.87
C ASP A 104 6.22 4.39 -13.45
N GLN A 105 5.30 5.04 -12.71
CA GLN A 105 5.41 6.41 -12.23
C GLN A 105 6.52 6.57 -11.17
N SER A 106 6.75 5.53 -10.36
CA SER A 106 7.75 5.52 -9.27
C SER A 106 8.96 4.63 -9.56
N LYS A 107 9.14 4.23 -10.82
CA LYS A 107 10.21 3.31 -11.20
C LYS A 107 11.59 3.85 -10.85
N GLY A 108 12.29 3.10 -10.03
CA GLY A 108 13.62 3.47 -9.53
C GLY A 108 13.62 4.21 -8.20
N ASP A 109 12.47 4.66 -7.73
CA ASP A 109 12.34 5.24 -6.40
C ASP A 109 12.54 4.19 -5.32
N LYS A 110 13.10 4.63 -4.20
CA LYS A 110 13.29 3.81 -3.01
C LYS A 110 12.72 4.56 -1.83
N ILE A 111 11.86 3.90 -1.07
CA ILE A 111 11.20 4.53 0.07
C ILE A 111 12.20 5.12 1.08
N GLU A 112 13.34 4.47 1.27
CA GLU A 112 14.40 4.91 2.19
C GLU A 112 15.30 6.03 1.67
N ALA A 113 15.19 6.39 0.38
CA ALA A 113 16.05 7.42 -0.23
C ALA A 113 15.91 8.77 0.49
N ASN A 114 17.04 9.46 0.66
CA ASN A 114 17.11 10.78 1.28
C ASN A 114 16.40 10.85 2.65
N ASP A 115 16.62 9.84 3.49
CA ASP A 115 15.97 9.71 4.80
C ASP A 115 14.44 9.74 4.69
N PHE A 116 13.89 8.84 3.84
CA PHE A 116 12.45 8.69 3.63
C PHE A 116 11.77 9.96 3.11
N GLU A 117 12.38 10.65 2.15
CA GLU A 117 11.89 11.94 1.65
C GLU A 117 10.44 11.87 1.16
N ILE A 118 10.05 10.81 0.43
CA ILE A 118 8.67 10.62 -0.06
C ILE A 118 7.70 10.53 1.12
N LEU A 119 8.00 9.67 2.10
CA LEU A 119 7.17 9.50 3.29
C LEU A 119 7.04 10.81 4.09
N ARG A 120 8.14 11.54 4.27
CA ARG A 120 8.12 12.83 4.98
C ARG A 120 7.24 13.86 4.29
N LYS A 121 7.32 13.96 2.95
CA LYS A 121 6.48 14.86 2.16
C LYS A 121 4.99 14.53 2.28
N ILE A 122 4.66 13.24 2.33
CA ILE A 122 3.27 12.79 2.54
C ILE A 122 2.82 13.16 3.95
N ILE A 123 3.58 12.80 4.99
CA ILE A 123 3.24 13.10 6.40
C ILE A 123 3.05 14.60 6.63
N GLU A 124 3.90 15.45 6.01
CA GLU A 124 3.83 16.90 6.17
C GLU A 124 2.54 17.51 5.61
N LYS A 125 1.96 16.90 4.57
CA LYS A 125 0.88 17.50 3.77
C LYS A 125 -0.46 16.82 3.91
N ALA A 126 -0.48 15.51 4.16
CA ALA A 126 -1.70 14.75 4.30
C ALA A 126 -2.38 15.03 5.65
N ASN A 127 -3.71 15.05 5.67
CA ASN A 127 -4.52 15.15 6.87
C ASN A 127 -4.80 13.77 7.48
N GLY A 128 -4.82 12.74 6.64
CA GLY A 128 -5.08 11.36 7.00
C GLY A 128 -3.91 10.68 7.71
N LYS A 129 -4.15 9.48 8.18
CA LYS A 129 -3.16 8.65 8.86
C LYS A 129 -2.21 8.01 7.84
N VAL A 130 -0.94 8.32 7.90
CA VAL A 130 0.07 7.77 6.99
C VAL A 130 0.67 6.49 7.55
N ILE A 131 0.64 5.42 6.74
CA ILE A 131 1.21 4.11 7.04
C ILE A 131 2.46 3.91 6.19
N ALA A 132 3.60 3.71 6.86
CA ALA A 132 4.84 3.40 6.16
C ALA A 132 4.87 1.91 5.78
N GLU A 133 4.79 1.63 4.49
CA GLU A 133 4.83 0.29 3.94
C GLU A 133 5.71 0.24 2.68
N GLY A 134 6.16 -0.94 2.33
CA GLY A 134 7.05 -1.16 1.19
C GLY A 134 8.52 -1.05 1.57
N ASN A 135 9.23 -2.17 1.40
CA ASN A 135 10.69 -2.25 1.61
C ASN A 135 11.21 -1.85 3.01
N ILE A 136 10.36 -1.85 4.04
CA ILE A 136 10.76 -1.70 5.43
C ILE A 136 11.31 -3.05 5.89
N ASN A 137 12.60 -3.26 5.71
CA ASN A 137 13.24 -4.58 5.81
C ASN A 137 14.30 -4.68 6.92
N THR A 138 14.43 -3.64 7.76
CA THR A 138 15.26 -3.66 8.98
C THR A 138 14.55 -2.99 10.15
N PRO A 139 14.89 -3.38 11.41
CA PRO A 139 14.35 -2.73 12.60
C PRO A 139 14.64 -1.22 12.67
N GLU A 140 15.81 -0.80 12.18
CA GLU A 140 16.23 0.61 12.15
C GLU A 140 15.31 1.43 11.22
N LYS A 141 14.98 0.90 10.03
CA LYS A 141 14.02 1.55 9.12
C LYS A 141 12.65 1.66 9.77
N ALA A 142 12.16 0.57 10.39
CA ALA A 142 10.87 0.58 11.08
C ALA A 142 10.83 1.62 12.20
N LYS A 143 11.88 1.70 13.01
CA LYS A 143 12.01 2.73 14.05
C LYS A 143 12.00 4.14 13.42
N ARG A 144 12.81 4.33 12.37
CA ARG A 144 12.96 5.63 11.73
C ARG A 144 11.66 6.18 11.17
N VAL A 145 10.85 5.39 10.49
CA VAL A 145 9.58 5.85 9.93
C VAL A 145 8.58 6.28 11.00
N ILE A 146 8.57 5.61 12.16
CA ILE A 146 7.76 6.02 13.31
C ILE A 146 8.29 7.34 13.91
N GLU A 147 9.60 7.51 14.02
CA GLU A 147 10.21 8.78 14.48
C GLU A 147 9.89 9.95 13.55
N LEU A 148 9.71 9.69 12.25
CA LEU A 148 9.30 10.68 11.25
C LEU A 148 7.83 11.06 11.35
N GLY A 149 7.01 10.34 12.12
CA GLY A 149 5.61 10.65 12.35
C GLY A 149 4.62 9.74 11.62
N ALA A 150 5.07 8.63 11.04
CA ALA A 150 4.15 7.63 10.50
C ALA A 150 3.22 7.12 11.62
N HIS A 151 1.92 7.00 11.30
CA HIS A 151 0.93 6.48 12.24
C HIS A 151 1.18 5.01 12.59
N SER A 152 1.63 4.24 11.61
CA SER A 152 1.96 2.83 11.75
C SER A 152 3.02 2.43 10.73
N VAL A 153 3.58 1.21 10.89
CA VAL A 153 4.53 0.62 9.96
C VAL A 153 4.16 -0.82 9.65
N VAL A 154 4.25 -1.19 8.37
CA VAL A 154 4.06 -2.58 7.92
C VAL A 154 5.40 -3.18 7.54
N VAL A 155 5.72 -4.32 8.14
CA VAL A 155 6.91 -5.12 7.84
C VAL A 155 6.46 -6.49 7.35
N GLY A 156 6.62 -6.72 6.05
CA GLY A 156 6.10 -7.89 5.37
C GLY A 156 7.14 -9.00 5.14
N SER A 157 7.59 -9.13 3.90
CA SER A 157 8.37 -10.28 3.39
C SER A 157 9.60 -10.65 4.20
N ILE A 158 10.27 -9.69 4.82
CA ILE A 158 11.46 -9.97 5.66
C ILE A 158 11.11 -10.74 6.94
N ILE A 159 9.86 -10.73 7.38
CA ILE A 159 9.38 -11.50 8.54
C ILE A 159 8.68 -12.78 8.08
N THR A 160 7.84 -12.69 7.04
CA THR A 160 6.93 -13.77 6.64
C THR A 160 7.52 -14.74 5.62
N ARG A 161 8.68 -14.41 5.03
CA ARG A 161 9.35 -15.22 4.01
C ARG A 161 10.75 -15.63 4.44
N PRO A 162 10.93 -16.75 5.16
CA PRO A 162 12.25 -17.23 5.61
C PRO A 162 13.27 -17.37 4.49
N GLN A 163 12.81 -17.72 3.28
CA GLN A 163 13.68 -17.82 2.09
C GLN A 163 14.35 -16.48 1.71
N VAL A 164 13.67 -15.36 1.94
CA VAL A 164 14.25 -14.02 1.70
C VAL A 164 15.36 -13.74 2.71
N ILE A 165 15.13 -14.10 3.97
CA ILE A 165 16.13 -13.96 5.03
C ILE A 165 17.36 -14.82 4.71
N THR A 166 17.12 -16.09 4.41
CA THR A 166 18.18 -17.04 4.06
C THR A 166 19.01 -16.56 2.87
N LYS A 167 18.34 -16.04 1.83
CA LYS A 167 19.02 -15.49 0.64
C LYS A 167 19.99 -14.37 1.01
N ASN A 168 19.57 -13.42 1.86
CA ASN A 168 20.42 -12.32 2.30
C ASN A 168 21.71 -12.82 2.99
N PHE A 169 21.61 -13.86 3.82
CA PHE A 169 22.79 -14.48 4.45
C PHE A 169 23.70 -15.14 3.44
N VAL A 170 23.14 -15.92 2.50
CA VAL A 170 23.92 -16.61 1.47
C VAL A 170 24.65 -15.64 0.55
N GLU A 171 23.97 -14.58 0.12
CA GLU A 171 24.57 -13.53 -0.72
C GLU A 171 25.76 -12.88 0.00
N LYS A 172 25.58 -12.52 1.27
CA LYS A 172 26.66 -11.89 2.06
C LYS A 172 27.85 -12.80 2.27
N LEU A 173 27.66 -14.10 2.46
CA LEU A 173 28.73 -15.09 2.58
C LEU A 173 29.46 -15.35 1.25
N SER A 174 28.82 -15.03 0.12
CA SER A 174 29.36 -15.25 -1.22
C SER A 174 30.10 -14.03 -1.78
N GLU A 175 30.06 -12.89 -1.10
CA GLU A 175 30.86 -11.71 -1.42
C GLU A 175 32.32 -11.99 -1.04
N ASN A 176 33.24 -12.13 -2.03
CA ASN A 176 34.68 -12.27 -1.86
C ASN A 176 35.37 -10.92 -1.64
#